data_316cb85191b641fba28ab19b186e0479
#
_entry.id   316cb85191b641fba28ab19b186e0479
#
_cell.length_a   1.000
_cell.length_b   1.000
_cell.length_c   1.000
_cell.angle_alpha   90.00
_cell.angle_beta   90.00
_cell.angle_gamma   90.00
#
_symmetry.space_group_name_H-M   'P 1'
#
loop_
_entity.id
_entity.type
_entity.pdbx_description
1 polymer ?
#
loop_
_entity_poly.entity_id
_entity_poly.type
_entity_poly.pdbx_seq_one_letter_code
_entity_poly.pdbx_strand_id
1 'polypeptide(L)'
;MSEESIIVVGGGIAGLTGAALLAKEGYPVTLVEAHNQLGGCAGTFQRGPYTFDVGATQVAGLEIGGIHHRLFHYLDIPVPTAQILDPGCSVLLGDGTGPINLWYDPLRWKKERQEQFPGSEIFWSLCSLIHKSNWTFVDRDPILPVRNFWDLSQLIRAIRPSNLLTGVLSKLTITDLLKITGCHADRRLRKFLDLQLQLYSQESASRTAALYGATVLQMAQSPRGLWHLHGSMQILSDLLKNSFLRDGGTLLIGHRVTKIVN
;
A
#
# COMPACT_ATOMS: atom_id res chain seq x y z
N MET A 1 2.47 32.88 21.91
CA MET A 1 3.14 31.57 21.74
C MET A 1 3.61 31.57 20.30
N SER A 2 4.92 31.44 20.02
CA SER A 2 5.40 31.27 18.65
C SER A 2 4.82 29.95 18.16
N GLU A 3 3.97 29.99 17.13
CA GLU A 3 3.48 28.78 16.48
C GLU A 3 4.71 28.04 15.94
N GLU A 4 4.97 26.85 16.49
CA GLU A 4 6.06 26.01 15.98
C GLU A 4 5.75 25.64 14.53
N SER A 5 6.55 26.12 13.59
CA SER A 5 6.39 25.79 12.19
C SER A 5 6.92 24.39 11.91
N ILE A 6 6.15 23.59 11.15
CA ILE A 6 6.50 22.22 10.77
C ILE A 6 7.10 22.24 9.37
N ILE A 7 8.26 21.60 9.20
CA ILE A 7 8.87 21.39 7.89
C ILE A 7 8.74 19.92 7.49
N VAL A 8 8.12 19.67 6.36
CA VAL A 8 8.03 18.35 5.73
C VAL A 8 9.03 18.30 4.57
N VAL A 9 9.94 17.33 4.60
CA VAL A 9 10.96 17.15 3.57
C VAL A 9 10.58 16.01 2.65
N GLY A 10 10.38 16.31 1.37
CA GLY A 10 10.00 15.39 0.31
C GLY A 10 8.51 15.45 -0.04
N GLY A 11 8.23 15.74 -1.31
CA GLY A 11 6.89 15.89 -1.89
C GLY A 11 6.36 14.62 -2.56
N GLY A 12 6.80 13.43 -2.15
CA GLY A 12 6.17 12.16 -2.48
C GLY A 12 4.82 12.00 -1.80
N ILE A 13 4.05 10.95 -2.14
CA ILE A 13 2.69 10.71 -1.59
C ILE A 13 2.67 10.76 -0.05
N ALA A 14 3.65 10.16 0.63
CA ALA A 14 3.71 10.17 2.09
C ALA A 14 3.90 11.58 2.68
N GLY A 15 4.85 12.35 2.12
CA GLY A 15 5.09 13.73 2.57
C GLY A 15 3.92 14.65 2.29
N LEU A 16 3.32 14.56 1.09
CA LEU A 16 2.13 15.32 0.73
C LEU A 16 0.94 14.98 1.64
N THR A 17 0.72 13.69 1.92
CA THR A 17 -0.35 13.26 2.83
C THR A 17 -0.14 13.84 4.23
N GLY A 18 1.08 13.69 4.79
CA GLY A 18 1.40 14.24 6.10
C GLY A 18 1.26 15.76 6.17
N ALA A 19 1.77 16.47 5.14
CA ALA A 19 1.65 17.91 5.06
C ALA A 19 0.19 18.38 4.95
N ALA A 20 -0.63 17.71 4.11
CA ALA A 20 -2.03 18.04 3.95
C ALA A 20 -2.84 17.82 5.24
N LEU A 21 -2.59 16.72 5.94
CA LEU A 21 -3.23 16.43 7.22
C LEU A 21 -2.86 17.47 8.28
N LEU A 22 -1.59 17.82 8.41
CA LEU A 22 -1.14 18.82 9.39
C LEU A 22 -1.68 20.22 9.06
N ALA A 23 -1.70 20.61 7.79
CA ALA A 23 -2.28 21.89 7.38
C ALA A 23 -3.79 21.95 7.65
N LYS A 24 -4.52 20.84 7.40
CA LYS A 24 -5.95 20.70 7.73
C LYS A 24 -6.24 20.89 9.22
N GLU A 25 -5.32 20.45 10.09
CA GLU A 25 -5.39 20.67 11.55
C GLU A 25 -4.96 22.08 11.99
N GLY A 26 -4.60 22.98 11.04
CA GLY A 26 -4.25 24.36 11.31
C GLY A 26 -2.80 24.59 11.69
N TYR A 27 -1.90 23.62 11.53
CA TYR A 27 -0.48 23.82 11.76
C TYR A 27 0.15 24.61 10.60
N PRO A 28 1.08 25.55 10.88
CA PRO A 28 1.88 26.22 9.84
C PRO A 28 2.90 25.23 9.27
N VAL A 29 2.63 24.73 8.06
CA VAL A 29 3.44 23.67 7.43
C VAL A 29 4.11 24.18 6.17
N THR A 30 5.44 23.94 6.05
CA THR A 30 6.20 24.14 4.82
C THR A 30 6.63 22.76 4.26
N LEU A 31 6.20 22.44 3.04
CA LEU A 31 6.65 21.26 2.31
C LEU A 31 7.78 21.64 1.36
N VAL A 32 8.92 20.97 1.45
CA VAL A 32 10.12 21.20 0.63
C VAL A 32 10.37 19.98 -0.26
N GLU A 33 10.41 20.20 -1.59
CA GLU A 33 10.67 19.16 -2.59
C GLU A 33 11.86 19.53 -3.48
N ALA A 34 12.76 18.59 -3.68
CA ALA A 34 13.98 18.79 -4.48
C ALA A 34 13.73 18.84 -5.99
N HIS A 35 12.73 18.11 -6.47
CA HIS A 35 12.34 18.08 -7.87
C HIS A 35 11.35 19.19 -8.22
N ASN A 36 11.15 19.41 -9.52
CA ASN A 36 10.16 20.38 -10.02
C ASN A 36 8.73 19.82 -10.07
N GLN A 37 8.54 18.56 -9.67
CA GLN A 37 7.27 17.85 -9.69
C GLN A 37 7.09 17.07 -8.40
N LEU A 38 5.86 17.06 -7.89
CA LEU A 38 5.44 16.29 -6.72
C LEU A 38 5.03 14.87 -7.12
N GLY A 39 4.96 13.97 -6.13
CA GLY A 39 4.46 12.62 -6.32
C GLY A 39 5.50 11.53 -6.06
N GLY A 40 6.78 11.82 -6.23
CA GLY A 40 7.82 10.81 -6.07
C GLY A 40 7.59 9.61 -7.01
N CYS A 41 7.55 8.37 -6.48
CA CYS A 41 7.27 7.17 -7.28
C CYS A 41 5.84 7.09 -7.83
N ALA A 42 4.90 7.90 -7.35
CA ALA A 42 3.56 8.06 -7.89
C ALA A 42 3.44 9.30 -8.80
N GLY A 43 4.56 9.88 -9.20
CA GLY A 43 4.60 10.94 -10.22
C GLY A 43 4.51 10.39 -11.63
N THR A 44 4.46 11.30 -12.60
CA THR A 44 4.44 10.98 -14.03
C THR A 44 5.46 11.80 -14.79
N PHE A 45 5.77 11.40 -16.00
CA PHE A 45 6.54 12.22 -16.95
C PHE A 45 5.88 12.18 -18.32
N GLN A 46 6.15 13.20 -19.12
CA GLN A 46 5.65 13.28 -20.50
C GLN A 46 6.78 13.02 -21.50
N ARG A 47 6.45 12.30 -22.57
CA ARG A 47 7.32 12.11 -23.72
C ARG A 47 6.51 12.27 -25.01
N GLY A 48 6.67 13.40 -25.68
CA GLY A 48 5.80 13.78 -26.78
C GLY A 48 4.34 13.91 -26.28
N PRO A 49 3.36 13.31 -26.97
CA PRO A 49 1.95 13.36 -26.57
C PRO A 49 1.60 12.33 -25.46
N TYR A 50 2.54 11.54 -24.99
CA TYR A 50 2.29 10.43 -24.05
C TYR A 50 2.67 10.80 -22.63
N THR A 51 1.85 10.37 -21.68
CA THR A 51 2.11 10.45 -20.24
C THR A 51 2.43 9.05 -19.72
N PHE A 52 3.49 8.94 -18.92
CA PHE A 52 3.95 7.69 -18.32
C PHE A 52 4.03 7.84 -16.82
N ASP A 53 3.59 6.84 -16.10
CA ASP A 53 3.83 6.75 -14.66
C ASP A 53 5.30 6.40 -14.38
N VAL A 54 5.89 7.03 -13.35
CA VAL A 54 7.31 6.84 -13.00
C VAL A 54 7.54 5.45 -12.39
N GLY A 55 6.66 5.01 -11.51
CA GLY A 55 6.80 3.75 -10.77
C GLY A 55 5.46 3.08 -10.52
N ALA A 56 4.65 3.63 -9.62
CA ALA A 56 3.34 3.08 -9.32
C ALA A 56 2.37 3.32 -10.48
N THR A 57 1.62 2.29 -10.87
CA THR A 57 0.61 2.32 -11.93
C THR A 57 -0.78 1.92 -11.45
N GLN A 58 -0.86 1.46 -10.22
CA GLN A 58 -2.07 0.94 -9.60
C GLN A 58 -2.20 1.49 -8.17
N VAL A 59 -3.44 1.67 -7.74
CA VAL A 59 -3.78 2.14 -6.38
C VAL A 59 -4.66 1.11 -5.69
N ALA A 60 -4.37 0.80 -4.44
CA ALA A 60 -5.26 0.07 -3.54
C ALA A 60 -5.89 1.05 -2.54
N GLY A 61 -7.02 0.70 -1.94
CA GLY A 61 -7.64 1.50 -0.89
C GLY A 61 -8.54 2.64 -1.38
N LEU A 62 -8.98 2.59 -2.64
CA LEU A 62 -10.00 3.50 -3.20
C LEU A 62 -11.43 3.00 -2.99
N GLU A 63 -11.63 1.75 -2.59
CA GLU A 63 -12.94 1.21 -2.25
C GLU A 63 -13.57 1.99 -1.09
N ILE A 64 -14.90 1.96 -1.01
CA ILE A 64 -15.64 2.63 0.09
C ILE A 64 -15.13 2.14 1.44
N GLY A 65 -14.70 3.08 2.28
CA GLY A 65 -14.08 2.80 3.58
C GLY A 65 -12.59 2.40 3.50
N GLY A 66 -12.00 2.31 2.30
CA GLY A 66 -10.56 2.10 2.11
C GLY A 66 -9.73 3.29 2.58
N ILE A 67 -8.41 3.09 2.70
CA ILE A 67 -7.53 4.10 3.30
C ILE A 67 -7.52 5.43 2.53
N HIS A 68 -7.44 5.37 1.20
CA HIS A 68 -7.48 6.59 0.38
C HIS A 68 -8.86 7.21 0.35
N HIS A 69 -9.94 6.41 0.33
CA HIS A 69 -11.30 6.92 0.42
C HIS A 69 -11.53 7.69 1.73
N ARG A 70 -11.09 7.14 2.89
CA ARG A 70 -11.18 7.82 4.19
C ARG A 70 -10.33 9.09 4.22
N LEU A 71 -9.09 9.04 3.68
CA LEU A 71 -8.18 10.17 3.61
C LEU A 71 -8.78 11.33 2.79
N PHE A 72 -9.28 11.05 1.60
CA PHE A 72 -9.88 12.07 0.74
C PHE A 72 -11.12 12.69 1.36
N HIS A 73 -11.97 11.87 1.98
CA HIS A 73 -13.12 12.37 2.72
C HIS A 73 -12.70 13.29 3.88
N TYR A 74 -11.68 12.89 4.66
CA TYR A 74 -11.16 13.71 5.75
C TYR A 74 -10.59 15.06 5.28
N LEU A 75 -9.91 15.06 4.14
CA LEU A 75 -9.32 16.26 3.54
C LEU A 75 -10.33 17.11 2.74
N ASP A 76 -11.62 16.74 2.67
CA ASP A 76 -12.65 17.38 1.84
C ASP A 76 -12.23 17.54 0.38
N ILE A 77 -11.64 16.50 -0.20
CA ILE A 77 -11.27 16.43 -1.60
C ILE A 77 -11.95 15.24 -2.29
N PRO A 78 -12.27 15.36 -3.58
CA PRO A 78 -12.96 14.28 -4.29
C PRO A 78 -12.09 13.03 -4.39
N VAL A 79 -12.70 11.86 -4.25
CA VAL A 79 -12.05 10.60 -4.62
C VAL A 79 -11.82 10.61 -6.13
N PRO A 80 -10.58 10.37 -6.63
CA PRO A 80 -10.31 10.41 -8.05
C PRO A 80 -11.09 9.33 -8.80
N THR A 81 -11.50 9.64 -10.03
CA THR A 81 -12.15 8.67 -10.91
C THR A 81 -11.16 7.55 -11.25
N ALA A 82 -11.58 6.32 -11.03
CA ALA A 82 -10.77 5.13 -11.24
C ALA A 82 -11.63 3.95 -11.67
N GLN A 83 -11.01 2.98 -12.34
CA GLN A 83 -11.65 1.71 -12.64
C GLN A 83 -10.93 0.56 -11.92
N ILE A 84 -11.71 -0.43 -11.47
CA ILE A 84 -11.16 -1.66 -10.91
C ILE A 84 -10.50 -2.46 -12.02
N LEU A 85 -9.34 -3.03 -11.73
CA LEU A 85 -8.63 -3.92 -12.64
C LEU A 85 -9.06 -5.37 -12.41
N ASP A 86 -9.52 -6.04 -13.47
CA ASP A 86 -9.91 -7.47 -13.44
C ASP A 86 -9.51 -8.18 -14.73
N PRO A 87 -8.37 -8.89 -14.77
CA PRO A 87 -7.47 -9.16 -13.64
C PRO A 87 -6.67 -7.92 -13.18
N GLY A 88 -6.35 -7.86 -11.89
CA GLY A 88 -5.49 -6.83 -11.32
C GLY A 88 -4.05 -6.91 -11.83
N CYS A 89 -3.59 -8.13 -12.12
CA CYS A 89 -2.27 -8.42 -12.65
C CYS A 89 -2.28 -9.78 -13.36
N SER A 90 -1.46 -9.93 -14.40
CA SER A 90 -1.20 -11.21 -15.08
C SER A 90 0.29 -11.54 -15.01
N VAL A 91 0.64 -12.71 -14.52
CA VAL A 91 2.03 -13.15 -14.30
C VAL A 91 2.41 -14.24 -15.29
N LEU A 92 3.46 -14.00 -16.06
CA LEU A 92 4.08 -14.97 -16.96
C LEU A 92 5.33 -15.52 -16.32
N LEU A 93 5.36 -16.84 -16.05
CA LEU A 93 6.50 -17.50 -15.44
C LEU A 93 7.64 -17.84 -16.43
N GLY A 94 7.37 -17.78 -17.72
CA GLY A 94 8.32 -18.15 -18.76
C GLY A 94 8.60 -19.66 -18.82
N ASP A 95 7.69 -20.48 -18.33
CA ASP A 95 7.78 -21.94 -18.31
C ASP A 95 6.94 -22.63 -19.42
N GLY A 96 6.50 -21.85 -20.41
CA GLY A 96 5.68 -22.31 -21.51
C GLY A 96 4.19 -22.48 -21.18
N THR A 97 3.78 -22.21 -19.94
CA THR A 97 2.37 -22.18 -19.54
C THR A 97 1.77 -20.79 -19.78
N GLY A 98 0.45 -20.69 -19.79
CA GLY A 98 -0.25 -19.43 -19.92
C GLY A 98 -0.06 -18.49 -18.73
N PRO A 99 -0.62 -17.25 -18.81
CA PRO A 99 -0.58 -16.29 -17.72
C PRO A 99 -1.35 -16.81 -16.50
N ILE A 100 -0.88 -16.45 -15.32
CA ILE A 100 -1.57 -16.60 -14.04
C ILE A 100 -2.25 -15.28 -13.75
N ASN A 101 -3.57 -15.26 -13.74
CA ASN A 101 -4.35 -14.03 -13.60
C ASN A 101 -4.82 -13.83 -12.15
N LEU A 102 -4.49 -12.66 -11.58
CA LEU A 102 -4.95 -12.27 -10.26
C LEU A 102 -6.33 -11.62 -10.39
N TRP A 103 -7.38 -12.44 -10.39
CA TRP A 103 -8.75 -11.97 -10.56
C TRP A 103 -9.25 -11.18 -9.35
N TYR A 104 -10.03 -10.13 -9.62
CA TYR A 104 -10.73 -9.38 -8.57
C TYR A 104 -11.80 -10.23 -7.88
N ASP A 105 -12.55 -11.04 -8.64
CA ASP A 105 -13.53 -11.98 -8.11
C ASP A 105 -12.84 -13.12 -7.33
N PRO A 106 -13.17 -13.31 -6.03
CA PRO A 106 -12.50 -14.30 -5.20
C PRO A 106 -12.74 -15.75 -5.65
N LEU A 107 -13.87 -16.06 -6.31
CA LEU A 107 -14.17 -17.40 -6.80
C LEU A 107 -13.35 -17.71 -8.06
N ARG A 108 -13.24 -16.74 -8.98
CA ARG A 108 -12.36 -16.87 -10.14
C ARG A 108 -10.90 -17.03 -9.71
N TRP A 109 -10.45 -16.23 -8.73
CA TRP A 109 -9.09 -16.35 -8.17
C TRP A 109 -8.87 -17.71 -7.47
N LYS A 110 -9.86 -18.21 -6.74
CA LYS A 110 -9.78 -19.54 -6.14
C LYS A 110 -9.61 -20.62 -7.21
N LYS A 111 -10.39 -20.57 -8.28
CA LYS A 111 -10.29 -21.51 -9.41
C LYS A 111 -8.92 -21.42 -10.08
N GLU A 112 -8.44 -20.24 -10.40
CA GLU A 112 -7.10 -20.00 -10.97
C GLU A 112 -6.00 -20.65 -10.11
N ARG A 113 -6.03 -20.42 -8.79
CA ARG A 113 -5.04 -21.03 -7.87
C ARG A 113 -5.09 -22.55 -7.84
N GLN A 114 -6.27 -23.15 -7.90
CA GLN A 114 -6.44 -24.61 -7.92
C GLN A 114 -5.89 -25.22 -9.21
N GLU A 115 -6.04 -24.54 -10.33
CA GLU A 115 -5.52 -24.97 -11.63
C GLU A 115 -4.00 -24.76 -11.74
N GLN A 116 -3.48 -23.63 -11.26
CA GLN A 116 -2.08 -23.26 -11.41
C GLN A 116 -1.16 -23.86 -10.32
N PHE A 117 -1.71 -24.09 -9.12
CA PHE A 117 -0.97 -24.51 -7.92
C PHE A 117 -1.77 -25.56 -7.14
N PRO A 118 -2.02 -26.74 -7.70
CA PRO A 118 -2.81 -27.79 -7.03
C PRO A 118 -2.16 -28.19 -5.69
N GLY A 119 -2.99 -28.34 -4.65
CA GLY A 119 -2.52 -28.67 -3.30
C GLY A 119 -2.06 -27.50 -2.44
N SER A 120 -2.16 -26.26 -2.96
CA SER A 120 -1.75 -25.04 -2.21
C SER A 120 -2.86 -24.38 -1.39
N GLU A 121 -4.03 -24.99 -1.26
CA GLU A 121 -5.22 -24.40 -0.64
C GLU A 121 -5.00 -24.03 0.82
N ILE A 122 -4.23 -24.82 1.57
CA ILE A 122 -3.92 -24.54 2.99
C ILE A 122 -3.08 -23.27 3.09
N PHE A 123 -2.08 -23.10 2.22
CA PHE A 123 -1.26 -21.89 2.17
C PHE A 123 -2.12 -20.64 1.91
N TRP A 124 -2.98 -20.68 0.90
CA TRP A 124 -3.84 -19.55 0.56
C TRP A 124 -4.90 -19.25 1.63
N SER A 125 -5.40 -20.28 2.29
CA SER A 125 -6.34 -20.12 3.43
C SER A 125 -5.66 -19.42 4.59
N LEU A 126 -4.41 -19.80 4.90
CA LEU A 126 -3.60 -19.14 5.93
C LEU A 126 -3.30 -17.68 5.57
N CYS A 127 -2.92 -17.41 4.31
CA CYS A 127 -2.73 -16.03 3.83
C CYS A 127 -4.01 -15.20 3.96
N SER A 128 -5.17 -15.75 3.64
CA SER A 128 -6.46 -15.06 3.77
C SER A 128 -6.81 -14.77 5.24
N LEU A 129 -6.52 -15.70 6.14
CA LEU A 129 -6.71 -15.48 7.58
C LEU A 129 -5.83 -14.35 8.10
N ILE A 130 -4.55 -14.35 7.74
CA ILE A 130 -3.60 -13.30 8.11
C ILE A 130 -4.04 -11.95 7.55
N HIS A 131 -4.38 -11.88 6.26
CA HIS A 131 -4.88 -10.67 5.61
C HIS A 131 -6.08 -10.08 6.34
N LYS A 132 -7.11 -10.90 6.61
CA LYS A 132 -8.31 -10.46 7.33
C LYS A 132 -7.98 -9.96 8.74
N SER A 133 -7.13 -10.66 9.46
CA SER A 133 -6.70 -10.28 10.79
C SER A 133 -5.93 -8.94 10.79
N ASN A 134 -5.00 -8.77 9.85
CA ASN A 134 -4.23 -7.54 9.71
C ASN A 134 -5.13 -6.34 9.42
N TRP A 135 -6.07 -6.45 8.50
CA TRP A 135 -7.01 -5.36 8.22
C TRP A 135 -7.92 -5.06 9.40
N THR A 136 -8.40 -6.10 10.12
CA THR A 136 -9.17 -5.91 11.35
C THR A 136 -8.38 -5.12 12.42
N PHE A 137 -7.06 -5.23 12.43
CA PHE A 137 -6.18 -4.46 13.30
C PHE A 137 -5.95 -3.03 12.76
N VAL A 138 -5.58 -2.90 11.48
CA VAL A 138 -5.25 -1.61 10.84
C VAL A 138 -6.46 -0.68 10.78
N ASP A 139 -7.67 -1.21 10.51
CA ASP A 139 -8.91 -0.42 10.45
C ASP A 139 -9.31 0.22 11.80
N ARG A 140 -8.56 -0.07 12.88
CA ARG A 140 -8.71 0.57 14.20
C ARG A 140 -7.67 1.63 14.50
N ASP A 141 -6.92 2.02 13.50
CA ASP A 141 -5.90 3.08 13.55
C ASP A 141 -4.91 2.92 14.73
N PRO A 142 -4.24 1.75 14.86
CA PRO A 142 -3.26 1.55 15.93
C PRO A 142 -2.09 2.51 15.77
N ILE A 143 -1.58 3.05 16.89
CA ILE A 143 -0.41 3.92 16.86
C ILE A 143 0.84 3.12 17.15
N LEU A 144 1.76 3.12 16.18
CA LEU A 144 3.04 2.44 16.23
C LEU A 144 4.18 3.35 15.74
N PRO A 145 5.34 3.36 16.36
CA PRO A 145 5.68 2.68 17.63
C PRO A 145 5.02 3.36 18.83
N VAL A 146 4.74 2.57 19.88
CA VAL A 146 4.23 3.10 21.14
C VAL A 146 5.30 3.96 21.82
N ARG A 147 4.98 5.23 22.11
CA ARG A 147 5.90 6.21 22.74
C ARG A 147 5.43 6.68 24.11
N ASN A 148 4.13 6.56 24.40
CA ASN A 148 3.52 7.02 25.63
C ASN A 148 2.32 6.15 26.03
N PHE A 149 1.72 6.41 27.21
CA PHE A 149 0.58 5.66 27.70
C PHE A 149 -0.69 5.80 26.85
N TRP A 150 -0.86 6.92 26.17
CA TRP A 150 -2.00 7.11 25.28
C TRP A 150 -1.87 6.21 24.05
N ASP A 151 -0.69 6.17 23.40
CA ASP A 151 -0.40 5.26 22.28
C ASP A 151 -0.64 3.80 22.68
N LEU A 152 -0.17 3.43 23.90
CA LEU A 152 -0.39 2.08 24.43
C LEU A 152 -1.88 1.78 24.59
N SER A 153 -2.67 2.74 25.06
CA SER A 153 -4.12 2.58 25.18
C SER A 153 -4.80 2.37 23.82
N GLN A 154 -4.38 3.09 22.77
CA GLN A 154 -4.88 2.91 21.42
C GLN A 154 -4.49 1.54 20.85
N LEU A 155 -3.24 1.12 21.07
CA LEU A 155 -2.78 -0.21 20.68
C LEU A 155 -3.61 -1.32 21.33
N ILE A 156 -3.84 -1.25 22.65
CA ILE A 156 -4.66 -2.22 23.40
C ILE A 156 -6.09 -2.26 22.86
N ARG A 157 -6.67 -1.12 22.53
CA ARG A 157 -8.02 -1.02 21.94
C ARG A 157 -8.08 -1.64 20.54
N ALA A 158 -6.99 -1.56 19.76
CA ALA A 158 -6.91 -2.12 18.41
C ALA A 158 -6.75 -3.65 18.41
N ILE A 159 -6.11 -4.23 19.43
CA ILE A 159 -5.85 -5.68 19.52
C ILE A 159 -7.17 -6.44 19.80
N ARG A 160 -7.34 -7.55 19.11
CA ARG A 160 -8.41 -8.54 19.32
C ARG A 160 -7.78 -9.93 19.53
N PRO A 161 -8.50 -10.87 20.16
CA PRO A 161 -8.00 -12.24 20.31
C PRO A 161 -7.55 -12.87 18.97
N SER A 162 -8.23 -12.57 17.87
CA SER A 162 -7.84 -13.00 16.52
C SER A 162 -6.48 -12.47 16.07
N ASN A 163 -6.06 -11.29 16.56
CA ASN A 163 -4.77 -10.71 16.20
C ASN A 163 -3.60 -11.33 16.99
N LEU A 164 -3.86 -11.92 18.16
CA LEU A 164 -2.81 -12.56 18.96
C LEU A 164 -2.20 -13.75 18.22
N LEU A 165 -3.03 -14.55 17.56
CA LEU A 165 -2.54 -15.67 16.74
C LEU A 165 -1.65 -15.18 15.59
N THR A 166 -2.07 -14.13 14.89
CA THR A 166 -1.27 -13.56 13.80
C THR A 166 -0.02 -12.85 14.31
N GLY A 167 -0.06 -12.29 15.52
CA GLY A 167 1.11 -11.71 16.17
C GLY A 167 2.26 -12.71 16.36
N VAL A 168 1.96 -13.96 16.67
CA VAL A 168 2.98 -15.04 16.74
C VAL A 168 3.65 -15.26 15.38
N LEU A 169 2.92 -15.07 14.28
CA LEU A 169 3.44 -15.22 12.92
C LEU A 169 4.30 -14.02 12.47
N SER A 170 4.42 -12.97 13.27
CA SER A 170 5.14 -11.74 12.91
C SER A 170 6.64 -11.95 12.63
N LYS A 171 7.23 -12.99 13.21
CA LYS A 171 8.64 -13.35 13.02
C LYS A 171 8.88 -14.32 11.85
N LEU A 172 7.82 -14.83 11.25
CA LEU A 172 7.90 -15.77 10.14
C LEU A 172 7.99 -15.03 8.80
N THR A 173 8.55 -15.74 7.81
CA THR A 173 8.57 -15.32 6.40
C THR A 173 7.51 -16.05 5.59
N ILE A 174 7.28 -15.63 4.35
CA ILE A 174 6.40 -16.36 3.42
C ILE A 174 6.96 -17.77 3.14
N THR A 175 8.29 -17.93 3.09
CA THR A 175 8.91 -19.25 2.96
C THR A 175 8.59 -20.16 4.16
N ASP A 176 8.52 -19.61 5.37
CA ASP A 176 8.14 -20.40 6.53
C ASP A 176 6.66 -20.82 6.48
N LEU A 177 5.77 -19.95 5.98
CA LEU A 177 4.38 -20.35 5.71
C LEU A 177 4.30 -21.48 4.69
N LEU A 178 5.09 -21.46 3.61
CA LEU A 178 5.17 -22.54 2.64
C LEU A 178 5.63 -23.87 3.29
N LYS A 179 6.60 -23.83 4.20
CA LYS A 179 7.06 -25.03 4.94
C LYS A 179 5.96 -25.56 5.85
N ILE A 180 5.33 -24.70 6.66
CA ILE A 180 4.26 -25.06 7.60
C ILE A 180 3.07 -25.71 6.86
N THR A 181 2.76 -25.23 5.66
CA THR A 181 1.63 -25.72 4.85
C THR A 181 2.00 -26.85 3.90
N GLY A 182 3.25 -27.32 3.92
CA GLY A 182 3.74 -28.40 3.06
C GLY A 182 3.96 -28.01 1.59
N CYS A 183 3.81 -26.72 1.24
CA CYS A 183 3.90 -26.23 -0.15
C CYS A 183 5.32 -25.87 -0.58
N HIS A 184 6.33 -26.06 0.28
CA HIS A 184 7.72 -25.61 0.02
C HIS A 184 8.40 -26.32 -1.15
N ALA A 185 7.95 -27.51 -1.55
CA ALA A 185 8.50 -28.26 -2.67
C ALA A 185 7.96 -27.77 -4.03
N ASP A 186 6.84 -27.05 -4.06
CA ASP A 186 6.26 -26.52 -5.31
C ASP A 186 7.12 -25.36 -5.85
N ARG A 187 7.91 -25.67 -6.88
CA ARG A 187 8.80 -24.71 -7.54
C ARG A 187 8.03 -23.61 -8.29
N ARG A 188 6.88 -23.99 -8.88
CA ARG A 188 6.05 -23.05 -9.65
C ARG A 188 5.41 -22.02 -8.73
N LEU A 189 4.80 -22.46 -7.63
CA LEU A 189 4.25 -21.57 -6.62
C LEU A 189 5.32 -20.63 -6.04
N ARG A 190 6.50 -21.16 -5.69
CA ARG A 190 7.59 -20.32 -5.17
C ARG A 190 8.01 -19.23 -6.15
N LYS A 191 8.19 -19.59 -7.43
CA LYS A 191 8.57 -18.63 -8.48
C LYS A 191 7.51 -17.54 -8.63
N PHE A 192 6.23 -17.92 -8.63
CA PHE A 192 5.12 -16.97 -8.66
C PHE A 192 5.14 -16.03 -7.46
N LEU A 193 5.28 -16.56 -6.24
CA LEU A 193 5.33 -15.77 -5.01
C LEU A 193 6.54 -14.82 -4.99
N ASP A 194 7.72 -15.29 -5.38
CA ASP A 194 8.91 -14.44 -5.45
C ASP A 194 8.71 -13.26 -6.41
N LEU A 195 8.12 -13.47 -7.59
CA LEU A 195 7.82 -12.40 -8.54
C LEU A 195 6.80 -11.40 -7.98
N GLN A 196 5.74 -11.89 -7.33
CA GLN A 196 4.73 -11.01 -6.71
C GLN A 196 5.31 -10.22 -5.54
N LEU A 197 6.10 -10.86 -4.69
CA LEU A 197 6.69 -10.20 -3.53
C LEU A 197 7.79 -9.21 -3.93
N GLN A 198 8.57 -9.49 -4.98
CA GLN A 198 9.50 -8.51 -5.53
C GLN A 198 8.80 -7.23 -5.99
N LEU A 199 7.58 -7.33 -6.54
CA LEU A 199 6.80 -6.17 -6.94
C LEU A 199 6.39 -5.31 -5.73
N TYR A 200 6.01 -5.92 -4.60
CA TYR A 200 5.47 -5.21 -3.44
C TYR A 200 6.50 -4.91 -2.35
N SER A 201 7.38 -5.87 -2.03
CA SER A 201 8.37 -5.76 -0.95
C SER A 201 9.79 -5.52 -1.43
N GLN A 202 10.02 -5.65 -2.75
CA GLN A 202 11.36 -5.67 -3.38
C GLN A 202 12.28 -6.78 -2.83
N GLU A 203 11.68 -7.82 -2.21
CA GLU A 203 12.38 -8.93 -1.58
C GLU A 203 11.73 -10.27 -1.95
N SER A 204 12.49 -11.35 -1.83
CA SER A 204 12.01 -12.71 -2.05
C SER A 204 11.09 -13.20 -0.92
N ALA A 205 10.39 -14.31 -1.14
CA ALA A 205 9.55 -14.97 -0.12
C ALA A 205 10.32 -15.35 1.16
N SER A 206 11.62 -15.58 1.07
CA SER A 206 12.47 -15.94 2.22
C SER A 206 12.83 -14.74 3.11
N ARG A 207 12.69 -13.52 2.59
CA ARG A 207 12.99 -12.26 3.32
C ARG A 207 11.78 -11.41 3.58
N THR A 208 10.67 -11.70 2.92
CA THR A 208 9.40 -10.98 3.15
C THR A 208 8.70 -11.53 4.39
N ALA A 209 8.42 -10.64 5.35
CA ALA A 209 7.66 -10.98 6.55
C ALA A 209 6.28 -11.56 6.19
N ALA A 210 5.87 -12.64 6.88
CA ALA A 210 4.62 -13.36 6.59
C ALA A 210 3.39 -12.46 6.68
N LEU A 211 3.31 -11.58 7.68
CA LEU A 211 2.16 -10.68 7.85
C LEU A 211 2.02 -9.74 6.66
N TYR A 212 3.12 -9.13 6.22
CA TYR A 212 3.12 -8.22 5.08
C TYR A 212 2.83 -8.99 3.77
N GLY A 213 3.61 -10.04 3.50
CA GLY A 213 3.49 -10.81 2.25
C GLY A 213 2.09 -11.43 2.09
N ALA A 214 1.54 -12.06 3.13
CA ALA A 214 0.19 -12.61 3.07
C ALA A 214 -0.88 -11.52 2.82
N THR A 215 -0.66 -10.30 3.34
CA THR A 215 -1.57 -9.17 3.13
C THR A 215 -1.54 -8.69 1.68
N VAL A 216 -0.35 -8.42 1.13
CA VAL A 216 -0.23 -7.89 -0.25
C VAL A 216 -0.62 -8.89 -1.32
N LEU A 217 -0.40 -10.20 -1.09
CA LEU A 217 -0.83 -11.27 -2.00
C LEU A 217 -2.37 -11.40 -2.15
N GLN A 218 -3.14 -10.73 -1.29
CA GLN A 218 -4.61 -10.72 -1.29
C GLN A 218 -5.19 -9.33 -1.67
N MET A 219 -4.35 -8.36 -2.02
CA MET A 219 -4.81 -6.99 -2.29
C MET A 219 -5.60 -6.85 -3.60
N ALA A 220 -5.35 -7.73 -4.58
CA ALA A 220 -6.03 -7.68 -5.87
C ALA A 220 -7.50 -8.11 -5.80
N GLN A 221 -7.92 -8.80 -4.73
CA GLN A 221 -9.25 -9.39 -4.60
C GLN A 221 -10.23 -8.48 -3.86
N SER A 222 -11.53 -8.64 -4.21
CA SER A 222 -12.63 -8.02 -3.48
C SER A 222 -12.59 -8.35 -1.98
N PRO A 223 -12.95 -7.41 -1.09
CA PRO A 223 -13.51 -6.07 -1.38
C PRO A 223 -12.46 -5.00 -1.71
N ARG A 224 -11.16 -5.28 -1.59
CA ARG A 224 -10.09 -4.30 -1.83
C ARG A 224 -9.92 -4.02 -3.32
N GLY A 225 -9.11 -4.78 -4.00
CA GLY A 225 -8.83 -4.62 -5.42
C GLY A 225 -7.72 -3.63 -5.73
N LEU A 226 -7.26 -3.70 -6.97
CA LEU A 226 -6.30 -2.76 -7.56
C LEU A 226 -7.03 -1.87 -8.55
N TRP A 227 -6.78 -0.58 -8.50
CA TRP A 227 -7.48 0.44 -9.28
C TRP A 227 -6.52 1.14 -10.23
N HIS A 228 -6.99 1.43 -11.43
CA HIS A 228 -6.30 2.29 -12.37
C HIS A 228 -6.99 3.65 -12.41
N LEU A 229 -6.23 4.72 -12.18
CA LEU A 229 -6.74 6.08 -12.19
C LEU A 229 -6.99 6.54 -13.63
N HIS A 230 -8.09 7.23 -13.86
CA HIS A 230 -8.33 7.90 -15.14
C HIS A 230 -7.38 9.11 -15.23
N GLY A 231 -6.48 9.07 -16.20
CA GLY A 231 -5.44 10.07 -16.42
C GLY A 231 -4.05 9.55 -16.06
N SER A 232 -3.64 9.63 -14.80
CA SER A 232 -2.34 9.11 -14.35
C SER A 232 -2.25 9.12 -12.82
N MET A 233 -1.18 8.53 -12.28
CA MET A 233 -0.89 8.55 -10.83
C MET A 233 -0.67 9.97 -10.29
N GLN A 234 -0.30 10.94 -11.14
CA GLN A 234 -0.11 12.34 -10.75
C GLN A 234 -1.35 12.97 -10.11
N ILE A 235 -2.55 12.51 -10.47
CA ILE A 235 -3.81 13.00 -9.93
C ILE A 235 -3.85 12.93 -8.39
N LEU A 236 -3.29 11.86 -7.78
CA LEU A 236 -3.22 11.75 -6.33
C LEU A 236 -2.40 12.89 -5.71
N SER A 237 -1.23 13.15 -6.29
CA SER A 237 -0.35 14.21 -5.82
C SER A 237 -0.96 15.59 -6.02
N ASP A 238 -1.64 15.82 -7.14
CA ASP A 238 -2.29 17.10 -7.43
C ASP A 238 -3.47 17.36 -6.49
N LEU A 239 -4.29 16.37 -6.18
CA LEU A 239 -5.38 16.48 -5.22
C LEU A 239 -4.86 16.80 -3.81
N LEU A 240 -3.84 16.08 -3.35
CA LEU A 240 -3.20 16.32 -2.05
C LEU A 240 -2.54 17.70 -1.99
N LYS A 241 -1.81 18.11 -3.05
CA LYS A 241 -1.21 19.45 -3.15
C LYS A 241 -2.27 20.55 -3.04
N ASN A 242 -3.38 20.39 -3.79
CA ASN A 242 -4.44 21.39 -3.78
C ASN A 242 -5.10 21.52 -2.40
N SER A 243 -5.33 20.41 -1.71
CA SER A 243 -5.79 20.43 -0.31
C SER A 243 -4.78 21.13 0.60
N PHE A 244 -3.50 20.74 0.53
CA PHE A 244 -2.43 21.33 1.31
C PHE A 244 -2.36 22.85 1.17
N LEU A 245 -2.41 23.37 -0.06
CA LEU A 245 -2.36 24.81 -0.36
C LEU A 245 -3.64 25.53 0.06
N ARG A 246 -4.81 24.91 -0.14
CA ARG A 246 -6.11 25.44 0.30
C ARG A 246 -6.13 25.67 1.82
N ASP A 247 -5.55 24.76 2.58
CA ASP A 247 -5.54 24.78 4.04
C ASP A 247 -4.32 25.54 4.60
N GLY A 248 -3.70 26.43 3.79
CA GLY A 248 -2.67 27.40 4.21
C GLY A 248 -1.23 26.88 4.21
N GLY A 249 -0.98 25.69 3.65
CA GLY A 249 0.37 25.16 3.53
C GLY A 249 1.27 25.93 2.57
N THR A 250 2.56 25.99 2.86
CA THR A 250 3.59 26.62 2.01
C THR A 250 4.38 25.55 1.26
N LEU A 251 4.52 25.69 -0.06
CA LEU A 251 5.20 24.72 -0.92
C LEU A 251 6.47 25.32 -1.55
N LEU A 252 7.61 24.66 -1.33
CA LEU A 252 8.90 25.01 -1.93
C LEU A 252 9.35 23.86 -2.85
N ILE A 253 9.13 24.03 -4.16
CA ILE A 253 9.56 23.09 -5.21
C ILE A 253 10.94 23.49 -5.74
N GLY A 254 11.76 22.55 -6.18
CA GLY A 254 13.11 22.77 -6.67
C GLY A 254 14.13 23.09 -5.57
N HIS A 255 13.77 22.86 -4.32
CA HIS A 255 14.62 23.12 -3.16
C HIS A 255 15.11 21.83 -2.52
N ARG A 256 16.40 21.56 -2.62
CA ARG A 256 17.02 20.39 -2.00
C ARG A 256 17.46 20.70 -0.57
N VAL A 257 16.91 19.98 0.39
CA VAL A 257 17.40 20.02 1.77
C VAL A 257 18.74 19.28 1.84
N THR A 258 19.80 19.98 2.25
CA THR A 258 21.16 19.44 2.32
C THR A 258 21.58 19.07 3.74
N LYS A 259 20.97 19.71 4.75
CA LYS A 259 21.32 19.47 6.15
C LYS A 259 20.15 19.84 7.07
N ILE A 260 19.96 19.04 8.10
CA ILE A 260 19.11 19.37 9.26
C ILE A 260 20.07 19.76 10.39
N VAL A 261 19.86 20.93 10.96
CA VAL A 261 20.61 21.42 12.12
C VAL A 261 19.66 21.57 13.29
N ASN A 262 20.10 21.14 14.47
CA ASN A 262 19.40 21.36 15.73
C ASN A 262 19.84 22.68 16.34
#